data_266a701607b28e5eb5b6cc332c25ed86
#
_entry.id   266a701607b28e5eb5b6cc332c25ed86
#
_cell.length_a   1.000
_cell.length_b   1.000
_cell.length_c   1.000
_cell.angle_alpha   90.00
_cell.angle_beta   90.00
_cell.angle_gamma   90.00
#
_symmetry.space_group_name_H-M   'P 1'
#
loop_
_entity.id
_entity.type
_entity.pdbx_description
1 polymer ?
#
loop_
_entity_poly.entity_id
_entity_poly.type
_entity_poly.pdbx_seq_one_letter_code
_entity_poly.pdbx_strand_id
1 'polypeptide(L)'
;MNSKELWMQKQDDVIHTFLSYLNEQTDRYILKGETALYLCYDLDRFSEDIDLDGSRDRYGLDDRAENIVQKYCDNFGYTYRVAKDTPTVKRFFIHYQEEDATTKTPLKVEISYREKINPLATTVIDGIRT
;
A
#
# COMPACT_ATOMS: atom_id res chain seq x y z
N MET A 1 -14.76 20.58 10.38
CA MET A 1 -14.35 19.19 10.08
C MET A 1 -14.02 18.49 11.39
N ASN A 2 -14.59 17.32 11.65
CA ASN A 2 -14.33 16.59 12.89
C ASN A 2 -13.06 15.76 12.79
N SER A 3 -12.59 15.19 13.91
CA SER A 3 -11.35 14.45 13.95
C SER A 3 -11.37 13.17 13.10
N LYS A 4 -12.54 12.54 12.95
CA LYS A 4 -12.72 11.37 12.10
C LYS A 4 -12.52 11.74 10.62
N GLU A 5 -13.11 12.84 10.18
CA GLU A 5 -12.96 13.31 8.80
C GLU A 5 -11.52 13.70 8.49
N LEU A 6 -10.84 14.34 9.43
CA LEU A 6 -9.43 14.68 9.27
C LEU A 6 -8.56 13.43 9.15
N TRP A 7 -8.83 12.42 9.96
CA TRP A 7 -8.11 11.16 9.88
C TRP A 7 -8.33 10.48 8.52
N MET A 8 -9.58 10.44 8.06
CA MET A 8 -9.90 9.81 6.78
C MET A 8 -9.21 10.53 5.61
N GLN A 9 -9.17 11.87 5.65
CA GLN A 9 -8.46 12.63 4.63
C GLN A 9 -6.96 12.35 4.65
N LYS A 10 -6.36 12.29 5.83
CA LYS A 10 -4.94 11.99 5.95
C LYS A 10 -4.62 10.58 5.47
N GLN A 11 -5.44 9.61 5.85
CA GLN A 11 -5.30 8.22 5.40
C GLN A 11 -5.39 8.12 3.88
N ASP A 12 -6.37 8.79 3.28
CA ASP A 12 -6.56 8.82 1.83
C ASP A 12 -5.35 9.42 1.13
N ASP A 13 -4.82 10.51 1.66
CA ASP A 13 -3.63 11.16 1.12
C ASP A 13 -2.41 10.24 1.17
N VAL A 14 -2.20 9.56 2.28
CA VAL A 14 -1.09 8.61 2.43
C VAL A 14 -1.24 7.44 1.46
N ILE A 15 -2.45 6.91 1.30
CA ILE A 15 -2.72 5.84 0.33
C ILE A 15 -2.35 6.30 -1.08
N HIS A 16 -2.81 7.47 -1.49
CA HIS A 16 -2.51 8.01 -2.83
C HIS A 16 -1.02 8.25 -3.04
N THR A 17 -0.37 8.90 -2.11
CA THR A 17 1.06 9.22 -2.24
C THR A 17 1.91 7.96 -2.22
N PHE A 18 1.57 6.98 -1.38
CA PHE A 18 2.29 5.72 -1.35
C PHE A 18 2.13 4.94 -2.66
N LEU A 19 0.92 4.82 -3.17
CA LEU A 19 0.66 4.07 -4.40
C LEU A 19 1.32 4.74 -5.61
N SER A 20 1.30 6.06 -5.68
CA SER A 20 1.99 6.79 -6.74
C SER A 20 3.49 6.56 -6.68
N TYR A 21 4.06 6.63 -5.48
CA TYR A 21 5.48 6.35 -5.29
C TYR A 21 5.83 4.91 -5.69
N LEU A 22 5.02 3.94 -5.26
CA LEU A 22 5.21 2.53 -5.58
C LEU A 22 5.24 2.31 -7.10
N ASN A 23 4.29 2.89 -7.83
CA ASN A 23 4.21 2.74 -9.27
C ASN A 23 5.39 3.38 -10.01
N GLU A 24 5.95 4.45 -9.47
CA GLU A 24 7.16 5.06 -10.03
C GLU A 24 8.39 4.16 -9.86
N GLN A 25 8.42 3.36 -8.78
CA GLN A 25 9.57 2.54 -8.46
C GLN A 25 9.56 1.19 -9.16
N THR A 26 8.38 0.62 -9.42
CA THR A 26 8.27 -0.74 -9.93
C THR A 26 6.91 -0.98 -10.56
N ASP A 27 6.83 -1.96 -11.45
CA ASP A 27 5.58 -2.46 -12.02
C ASP A 27 5.18 -3.83 -11.47
N ARG A 28 5.86 -4.28 -10.41
CA ARG A 28 5.69 -5.65 -9.88
C ARG A 28 4.48 -5.83 -8.98
N TYR A 29 3.90 -4.73 -8.49
CA TYR A 29 2.79 -4.83 -7.54
C TYR A 29 1.54 -4.23 -8.14
N ILE A 30 0.43 -4.93 -7.94
CA ILE A 30 -0.86 -4.58 -8.54
C ILE A 30 -1.86 -4.41 -7.42
N LEU A 31 -2.50 -3.24 -7.38
CA LEU A 31 -3.52 -2.94 -6.38
C LEU A 31 -4.76 -3.78 -6.62
N LYS A 32 -5.29 -4.36 -5.54
CA LYS A 32 -6.54 -5.12 -5.55
C LYS A 32 -7.37 -4.77 -4.32
N GLY A 33 -8.53 -5.43 -4.17
CA GLY A 33 -9.38 -5.29 -3.02
C GLY A 33 -10.20 -4.00 -3.02
N GLU A 34 -10.70 -3.64 -1.84
CA GLU A 34 -11.60 -2.49 -1.69
C GLU A 34 -10.94 -1.16 -2.05
N THR A 35 -9.65 -1.00 -1.75
CA THR A 35 -8.92 0.23 -2.10
C THR A 35 -8.84 0.42 -3.61
N ALA A 36 -8.64 -0.67 -4.38
CA ALA A 36 -8.67 -0.59 -5.83
C ALA A 36 -10.03 -0.12 -6.33
N LEU A 37 -11.11 -0.67 -5.77
CA LEU A 37 -12.46 -0.27 -6.15
C LEU A 37 -12.74 1.19 -5.79
N TYR A 38 -12.29 1.62 -4.62
CA TYR A 38 -12.49 2.99 -4.15
C TYR A 38 -11.71 4.01 -5.01
N LEU A 39 -10.41 3.76 -5.24
CA LEU A 39 -9.55 4.74 -5.91
C LEU A 39 -9.69 4.72 -7.43
N CYS A 40 -9.87 3.54 -8.01
CA CYS A 40 -9.77 3.37 -9.46
C CYS A 40 -11.10 3.22 -10.16
N TYR A 41 -12.14 2.82 -9.45
CA TYR A 41 -13.45 2.50 -10.02
C TYR A 41 -14.59 3.26 -9.34
N ASP A 42 -14.26 4.37 -8.68
CA ASP A 42 -15.22 5.29 -8.07
C ASP A 42 -16.20 4.65 -7.08
N LEU A 43 -15.72 3.62 -6.35
CA LEU A 43 -16.53 3.06 -5.29
C LEU A 43 -16.68 4.07 -4.16
N ASP A 44 -17.92 4.43 -3.82
CA ASP A 44 -18.23 5.43 -2.80
C ASP A 44 -18.13 4.82 -1.40
N ARG A 45 -16.95 4.30 -1.07
CA ARG A 45 -16.70 3.68 0.22
C ARG A 45 -15.23 3.85 0.60
N PHE A 46 -14.99 4.44 1.76
CA PHE A 46 -13.64 4.62 2.30
C PHE A 46 -13.00 3.27 2.58
N SER A 47 -11.74 3.10 2.15
CA SER A 47 -10.95 1.91 2.43
C SER A 47 -9.77 2.27 3.32
N GLU A 48 -9.47 1.42 4.28
CA GLU A 48 -8.43 1.66 5.28
C GLU A 48 -7.09 0.98 4.95
N ASP A 49 -7.09 0.01 4.04
CA ASP A 49 -5.95 -0.86 3.79
C ASP A 49 -5.53 -0.82 2.33
N ILE A 50 -4.27 -1.16 2.09
CA ILE A 50 -3.76 -1.39 0.75
C ILE A 50 -3.49 -2.89 0.57
N ASP A 51 -4.14 -3.49 -0.40
CA ASP A 51 -3.94 -4.90 -0.77
C ASP A 51 -3.31 -4.95 -2.15
N LEU A 52 -2.17 -5.65 -2.25
CA LEU A 52 -1.41 -5.77 -3.48
C LEU A 52 -1.21 -7.24 -3.83
N ASP A 53 -1.20 -7.53 -5.13
CA ASP A 53 -0.64 -8.77 -5.64
C ASP A 53 0.79 -8.50 -6.11
N GLY A 54 1.71 -9.38 -5.74
CA GLY A 54 3.09 -9.29 -6.15
C GLY A 54 3.64 -10.65 -6.54
N SER A 55 4.85 -10.68 -7.08
CA SER A 55 5.56 -11.92 -7.35
C SER A 55 6.92 -11.90 -6.65
N ARG A 56 7.27 -12.99 -6.00
CA ARG A 56 8.61 -13.18 -5.46
C ARG A 56 9.54 -13.64 -6.56
N ASP A 57 10.85 -13.44 -6.37
CA ASP A 57 11.81 -14.05 -7.26
C ASP A 57 11.83 -15.58 -7.02
N ARG A 58 12.64 -16.30 -7.84
CA ARG A 58 12.70 -17.76 -7.76
C ARG A 58 13.29 -18.27 -6.45
N TYR A 59 13.90 -17.40 -5.64
CA TYR A 59 14.46 -17.75 -4.33
C TYR A 59 13.52 -17.42 -3.19
N GLY A 60 12.34 -16.92 -3.50
CA GLY A 60 11.35 -16.55 -2.48
C GLY A 60 11.64 -15.27 -1.73
N LEU A 61 12.55 -14.44 -2.22
CA LEU A 61 12.93 -13.18 -1.59
C LEU A 61 12.23 -11.99 -2.25
N ASP A 62 11.86 -11.01 -1.45
CA ASP A 62 11.30 -9.76 -1.95
C ASP A 62 11.78 -8.60 -1.08
N ASP A 63 13.07 -8.31 -1.15
CA ASP A 63 13.66 -7.16 -0.44
C ASP A 63 13.23 -5.83 -1.04
N ARG A 64 12.76 -5.84 -2.29
CA ARG A 64 12.34 -4.63 -2.98
C ARG A 64 11.16 -3.96 -2.29
N ALA A 65 10.17 -4.76 -1.85
CA ALA A 65 9.00 -4.20 -1.18
C ALA A 65 9.39 -3.41 0.06
N GLU A 66 10.22 -3.98 0.91
CA GLU A 66 10.67 -3.30 2.11
C GLU A 66 11.50 -2.06 1.79
N ASN A 67 12.39 -2.14 0.80
CA ASN A 67 13.19 -1.00 0.37
C ASN A 67 12.32 0.17 -0.10
N ILE A 68 11.25 -0.12 -0.84
CA ILE A 68 10.32 0.90 -1.32
C ILE A 68 9.57 1.52 -0.14
N VAL A 69 9.07 0.70 0.78
CA VAL A 69 8.37 1.19 1.98
C VAL A 69 9.30 2.07 2.82
N GLN A 70 10.54 1.64 3.02
CA GLN A 70 11.52 2.39 3.78
C GLN A 70 11.80 3.75 3.15
N LYS A 71 12.06 3.79 1.85
CA LYS A 71 12.35 5.05 1.14
C LYS A 71 11.15 5.98 1.15
N TYR A 72 9.96 5.44 0.98
CA TYR A 72 8.74 6.25 1.09
C TYR A 72 8.64 6.89 2.47
N CYS A 73 8.82 6.10 3.53
CA CYS A 73 8.75 6.60 4.89
C CYS A 73 9.82 7.64 5.18
N ASP A 74 11.04 7.42 4.69
CA ASP A 74 12.14 8.39 4.85
C ASP A 74 11.80 9.72 4.19
N ASN A 75 11.20 9.68 3.00
CA ASN A 75 10.85 10.89 2.25
C ASN A 75 9.75 11.72 2.93
N PHE A 76 8.84 11.06 3.64
CA PHE A 76 7.69 11.72 4.25
C PHE A 76 7.81 11.88 5.77
N GLY A 77 8.90 11.41 6.37
CA GLY A 77 9.08 11.48 7.82
C GLY A 77 8.24 10.49 8.59
N TYR A 78 7.89 9.38 7.98
CA TYR A 78 7.11 8.31 8.59
C TYR A 78 8.00 7.16 9.05
N THR A 79 7.45 6.25 9.84
CA THR A 79 8.11 5.00 10.22
C THR A 79 7.28 3.81 9.76
N TYR A 80 7.88 2.62 9.75
CA TYR A 80 7.16 1.41 9.38
C TYR A 80 7.65 0.22 10.22
N ARG A 81 6.85 -0.83 10.21
CA ARG A 81 7.27 -2.12 10.75
C ARG A 81 6.78 -3.25 9.84
N VAL A 82 7.51 -4.35 9.84
CA VAL A 82 7.10 -5.58 9.15
C VAL A 82 6.31 -6.41 10.14
N ALA A 83 5.04 -6.63 9.83
CA ALA A 83 4.11 -7.35 10.72
C ALA A 83 4.00 -8.83 10.36
N LYS A 84 4.27 -9.20 9.10
CA LYS A 84 4.22 -10.57 8.63
C LYS A 84 5.15 -10.72 7.44
N ASP A 85 5.90 -11.80 7.41
CA ASP A 85 6.78 -12.12 6.30
C ASP A 85 6.84 -13.64 6.14
N THR A 86 5.94 -14.14 5.31
CA THR A 86 5.82 -15.57 4.99
C THR A 86 6.03 -15.78 3.49
N PRO A 87 6.17 -17.03 3.02
CA PRO A 87 6.31 -17.26 1.57
C PRO A 87 5.17 -16.75 0.73
N THR A 88 3.97 -16.59 1.30
CA THR A 88 2.78 -16.19 0.55
C THR A 88 2.29 -14.78 0.84
N VAL A 89 2.71 -14.17 1.96
CA VAL A 89 2.21 -12.86 2.39
C VAL A 89 3.30 -12.06 3.06
N LYS A 90 3.39 -10.78 2.70
CA LYS A 90 4.21 -9.79 3.41
C LYS A 90 3.31 -8.63 3.82
N ARG A 91 3.40 -8.23 5.08
CA ARG A 91 2.55 -7.17 5.63
C ARG A 91 3.40 -6.13 6.33
N PHE A 92 3.14 -4.87 5.98
CA PHE A 92 3.75 -3.71 6.62
C PHE A 92 2.68 -2.86 7.29
N PHE A 93 3.09 -2.15 8.34
CA PHE A 93 2.29 -1.04 8.87
C PHE A 93 3.11 0.23 8.75
N ILE A 94 2.54 1.24 8.10
CA ILE A 94 3.14 2.56 7.96
C ILE A 94 2.53 3.47 9.03
N HIS A 95 3.39 3.98 9.90
CA HIS A 95 3.00 4.88 10.98
C HIS A 95 3.20 6.31 10.51
N TYR A 96 2.12 6.94 10.08
CA TYR A 96 2.17 8.28 9.49
C TYR A 96 1.64 9.36 10.43
N GLN A 97 1.21 8.99 11.63
CA GLN A 97 0.71 9.92 12.64
C GLN A 97 1.63 9.96 13.85
N GLU A 98 1.57 11.07 14.58
CA GLU A 98 2.31 11.21 15.83
C GLU A 98 1.79 10.23 16.88
N GLU A 99 2.67 9.79 17.79
CA GLU A 99 2.34 8.79 18.79
C GLU A 99 1.20 9.20 19.72
N ASP A 100 1.03 10.49 19.95
CA ASP A 100 -0.03 11.02 20.80
C ASP A 100 -1.35 11.24 20.06
N ALA A 101 -1.39 10.98 18.77
CA ALA A 101 -2.63 11.05 18.01
C ALA A 101 -3.57 9.95 18.51
N THR A 102 -4.67 10.36 19.10
CA THR A 102 -5.63 9.41 19.66
C THR A 102 -6.21 8.53 18.57
N THR A 103 -6.15 7.24 18.75
CA THR A 103 -6.96 6.26 18.04
C THR A 103 -6.51 5.82 16.68
N LYS A 104 -5.29 5.97 16.31
CA LYS A 104 -5.12 5.75 14.88
C LYS A 104 -4.40 4.47 14.56
N THR A 105 -5.11 3.63 13.83
CA THR A 105 -4.49 2.47 13.21
C THR A 105 -3.51 2.95 12.14
N PRO A 106 -2.30 2.40 12.12
CA PRO A 106 -1.39 2.66 11.02
C PRO A 106 -1.95 2.12 9.72
N LEU A 107 -1.44 2.61 8.60
CA LEU A 107 -1.83 2.10 7.29
C LEU A 107 -1.27 0.69 7.10
N LYS A 108 -2.15 -0.28 6.87
CA LYS A 108 -1.73 -1.64 6.55
C LYS A 108 -1.49 -1.76 5.04
N VAL A 109 -0.31 -2.25 4.68
CA VAL A 109 0.03 -2.60 3.29
C VAL A 109 0.31 -4.10 3.27
N GLU A 110 -0.51 -4.86 2.56
CA GLU A 110 -0.37 -6.31 2.50
C GLU A 110 -0.14 -6.75 1.06
N ILE A 111 0.88 -7.57 0.86
CA ILE A 111 1.24 -8.12 -0.44
C ILE A 111 0.98 -9.61 -0.40
N SER A 112 0.13 -10.10 -1.30
CA SER A 112 -0.09 -11.52 -1.52
C SER A 112 0.75 -11.94 -2.72
N TYR A 113 1.58 -12.98 -2.54
CA TYR A 113 2.49 -13.43 -3.59
C TYR A 113 1.87 -14.56 -4.39
N ARG A 114 1.86 -14.38 -5.70
CA ARG A 114 1.36 -15.38 -6.65
C ARG A 114 2.51 -15.83 -7.54
N GLU A 115 2.44 -17.04 -8.07
CA GLU A 115 3.47 -17.57 -8.95
C GLU A 115 3.60 -16.74 -10.24
N LYS A 116 2.48 -16.24 -10.76
CA LYS A 116 2.49 -15.43 -11.98
C LYS A 116 1.49 -14.30 -11.87
N ILE A 117 1.94 -13.11 -12.27
CA ILE A 117 1.08 -11.98 -12.54
C ILE A 117 1.10 -11.77 -14.05
N ASN A 118 -0.10 -11.72 -14.66
CA ASN A 118 -0.21 -11.44 -16.10
C ASN A 118 -0.25 -9.92 -16.31
N PRO A 119 0.83 -9.29 -16.82
CA PRO A 119 0.84 -7.85 -17.04
C PRO A 119 -0.22 -7.37 -18.03
N LEU A 120 -0.67 -8.25 -18.93
CA LEU A 120 -1.69 -7.91 -19.92
C LEU A 120 -3.08 -7.83 -19.30
N ALA A 121 -3.27 -8.40 -18.11
CA ALA A 121 -4.54 -8.33 -17.38
C ALA A 121 -4.64 -7.12 -16.47
N THR A 122 -3.62 -6.26 -16.44
CA THR A 122 -3.59 -5.09 -15.58
C THR A 122 -3.85 -3.81 -16.35
N THR A 123 -4.30 -2.78 -15.64
CA THR A 123 -4.50 -1.46 -16.20
C THR A 123 -3.90 -0.41 -15.26
N VAL A 124 -3.76 0.82 -15.74
CA VAL A 124 -3.28 1.93 -14.92
C VAL A 124 -4.35 3.00 -14.90
N ILE A 125 -4.82 3.36 -13.71
CA ILE A 125 -5.85 4.37 -13.49
C ILE A 125 -5.29 5.39 -12.50
N ASP A 126 -5.26 6.67 -12.92
CA ASP A 126 -4.69 7.76 -12.12
C ASP A 126 -3.27 7.48 -11.62
N GLY A 127 -2.45 6.85 -12.47
CA GLY A 127 -1.08 6.50 -12.12
C GLY A 127 -0.93 5.27 -11.22
N ILE A 128 -2.03 4.56 -10.93
CA ILE A 128 -2.06 3.39 -10.06
C ILE A 128 -2.33 2.14 -10.89
N ARG A 129 -1.43 1.16 -10.78
CA ARG A 129 -1.60 -0.13 -11.47
C ARG A 129 -2.55 -1.02 -10.68
N THR A 130 -3.55 -1.50 -11.35
CA THR A 130 -4.61 -2.31 -10.75
C THR A 130 -5.01 -3.50 -11.63
#